data_bc20fdaa3694bddb87febb62817866d2
#
_entry.id   bc20fdaa3694bddb87febb62817866d2
#
_cell.length_a   1.000
_cell.length_b   1.000
_cell.length_c   1.000
_cell.angle_alpha   90.00
_cell.angle_beta   90.00
_cell.angle_gamma   90.00
#
_symmetry.space_group_name_H-M   'P 1'
#
loop_
_entity.id
_entity.type
_entity.pdbx_description
1 polymer ?
#
loop_
_entity_poly.entity_id
_entity_poly.type
_entity_poly.pdbx_seq_one_letter_code
_entity_poly.pdbx_strand_id
1 'polypeptide(L)'
;EMGAELIVKALEQADSLTWEPQPEEGVTYAEKILKSEAPIDWSLPAEVVARRIRAFNPFPFATAVLKGETVKIRNAATIDACGKPGEVLQAGHRLIVACGSGAIDCLELQRAGKPAMPAAAFVQSTGLTVGDVLQ
;
A
#
# COMPACT_ATOMS: atom_id res chain seq x y z
N GLU A 1 4.35 -19.80 5.86
CA GLU A 1 4.80 -21.12 5.32
C GLU A 1 6.31 -21.29 5.49
N MET A 2 7.16 -20.47 4.87
CA MET A 2 8.64 -20.59 4.94
C MET A 2 9.19 -20.66 6.37
N GLY A 3 8.71 -19.80 7.29
CA GLY A 3 9.15 -19.82 8.69
C GLY A 3 8.77 -21.11 9.44
N ALA A 4 7.61 -21.67 9.14
CA ALA A 4 7.16 -22.94 9.75
C ALA A 4 8.00 -24.12 9.27
N GLU A 5 8.35 -24.16 7.98
CA GLU A 5 9.22 -25.20 7.42
C GLU A 5 10.64 -25.09 7.96
N LEU A 6 11.17 -23.88 8.08
CA LEU A 6 12.52 -23.66 8.60
C LEU A 6 12.65 -24.03 10.07
N ILE A 7 11.64 -23.72 10.90
CA ILE A 7 11.71 -24.07 12.33
C ILE A 7 11.67 -25.59 12.53
N VAL A 8 10.89 -26.33 11.75
CA VAL A 8 10.87 -27.79 11.81
C VAL A 8 12.26 -28.37 11.47
N LYS A 9 12.86 -27.90 10.35
CA LYS A 9 14.20 -28.31 9.96
C LYS A 9 15.26 -27.96 11.01
N ALA A 10 15.16 -26.78 11.60
CA ALA A 10 16.08 -26.33 12.63
C ALA A 10 15.98 -27.23 13.90
N LEU A 11 14.76 -27.61 14.30
CA LEU A 11 14.56 -28.49 15.43
C LEU A 11 15.07 -29.92 15.16
N GLU A 12 14.87 -30.45 13.95
CA GLU A 12 15.38 -31.76 13.55
C GLU A 12 16.93 -31.84 13.55
N GLN A 13 17.57 -30.69 13.34
CA GLN A 13 19.04 -30.58 13.25
C GLN A 13 19.65 -29.83 14.44
N ALA A 14 18.91 -29.64 15.52
CA ALA A 14 19.31 -28.78 16.65
C ALA A 14 20.71 -29.17 17.23
N ASP A 15 21.02 -30.41 17.30
CA ASP A 15 22.31 -30.91 17.85
C ASP A 15 23.51 -30.70 16.90
N SER A 16 23.24 -30.42 15.62
CA SER A 16 24.25 -30.23 14.56
C SER A 16 24.38 -28.80 14.08
N LEU A 17 23.50 -27.90 14.55
CA LEU A 17 23.53 -26.49 14.14
C LEU A 17 24.75 -25.77 14.72
N THR A 18 25.43 -25.04 13.86
CA THR A 18 26.47 -24.07 14.26
C THR A 18 25.83 -22.71 14.50
N TRP A 19 26.06 -22.13 15.67
CA TRP A 19 25.55 -20.82 16.02
C TRP A 19 26.56 -19.75 15.57
N GLU A 20 26.13 -18.85 14.68
CA GLU A 20 26.91 -17.71 14.26
C GLU A 20 26.30 -16.43 14.85
N PRO A 21 27.08 -15.56 15.48
CA PRO A 21 26.62 -14.23 15.90
C PRO A 21 26.14 -13.43 14.69
N GLN A 22 25.01 -12.73 14.82
CA GLN A 22 24.56 -11.83 13.77
C GLN A 22 25.58 -10.71 13.60
N PRO A 23 25.99 -10.38 12.34
CA PRO A 23 26.87 -9.26 12.08
C PRO A 23 26.29 -7.94 12.60
N GLU A 24 27.12 -7.08 13.19
CA GLU A 24 26.69 -5.75 13.63
C GLU A 24 26.54 -4.78 12.45
N GLU A 25 27.30 -4.99 11.38
CA GLU A 25 27.23 -4.18 10.17
C GLU A 25 26.01 -4.53 9.33
N GLY A 26 25.29 -3.51 8.86
CA GLY A 26 24.10 -3.68 8.04
C GLY A 26 22.82 -4.03 8.80
N VAL A 27 22.84 -3.98 10.13
CA VAL A 27 21.65 -4.19 10.96
C VAL A 27 20.62 -3.11 10.68
N THR A 28 19.37 -3.53 10.40
CA THR A 28 18.23 -2.64 10.26
C THR A 28 17.16 -3.00 11.27
N TYR A 29 16.53 -1.99 11.84
CA TYR A 29 15.45 -2.17 12.80
C TYR A 29 14.10 -1.95 12.12
N ALA A 30 13.18 -2.90 12.30
CA ALA A 30 11.78 -2.75 11.88
C ALA A 30 10.98 -2.15 13.04
N GLU A 31 10.78 -0.84 13.01
CA GLU A 31 9.97 -0.16 14.00
C GLU A 31 8.48 -0.46 13.81
N LYS A 32 7.70 -0.23 14.88
CA LYS A 32 6.25 -0.39 14.83
C LYS A 32 5.65 0.67 13.90
N ILE A 33 4.86 0.24 12.92
CA ILE A 33 4.12 1.14 12.04
C ILE A 33 3.11 1.96 12.85
N LEU A 34 3.17 3.27 12.70
CA LEU A 34 2.29 4.21 13.37
C LEU A 34 1.11 4.62 12.47
N LYS A 35 -0.04 4.94 13.07
CA LYS A 35 -1.20 5.46 12.32
C LYS A 35 -0.91 6.77 11.59
N SER A 36 0.03 7.57 12.09
CA SER A 36 0.47 8.81 11.45
C SER A 36 1.18 8.61 10.11
N GLU A 37 1.64 7.39 9.83
CA GLU A 37 2.28 7.03 8.56
C GLU A 37 1.27 6.62 7.48
N ALA A 38 -0.01 6.43 7.86
CA ALA A 38 -1.07 5.97 6.96
C ALA A 38 -1.36 6.89 5.75
N PRO A 39 -1.29 8.24 5.86
CA PRO A 39 -1.50 9.10 4.71
C PRO A 39 -0.48 8.84 3.59
N ILE A 40 -0.99 8.73 2.38
CA ILE A 40 -0.14 8.54 1.20
C ILE A 40 0.50 9.87 0.82
N ASP A 41 1.82 9.86 0.66
CA ASP A 41 2.55 10.93 -0.01
C ASP A 41 2.60 10.63 -1.52
N TRP A 42 1.75 11.30 -2.27
CA TRP A 42 1.63 11.14 -3.71
C TRP A 42 2.84 11.65 -4.48
N SER A 43 3.71 12.44 -3.87
CA SER A 43 4.96 12.90 -4.49
C SER A 43 6.00 11.80 -4.68
N LEU A 44 5.84 10.67 -4.00
CA LEU A 44 6.72 9.52 -4.08
C LEU A 44 6.51 8.74 -5.39
N PRO A 45 7.49 7.93 -5.84
CA PRO A 45 7.33 7.02 -6.96
C PRO A 45 6.21 5.99 -6.72
N ALA A 46 5.47 5.62 -7.77
CA ALA A 46 4.38 4.65 -7.71
C ALA A 46 4.77 3.32 -7.05
N GLU A 47 5.99 2.84 -7.29
CA GLU A 47 6.52 1.63 -6.66
C GLU A 47 6.61 1.75 -5.12
N VAL A 48 6.98 2.93 -4.62
CA VAL A 48 7.05 3.20 -3.17
C VAL A 48 5.65 3.26 -2.59
N VAL A 49 4.73 3.97 -3.25
CA VAL A 49 3.32 4.08 -2.85
C VAL A 49 2.65 2.69 -2.81
N ALA A 50 2.80 1.90 -3.86
CA ALA A 50 2.23 0.55 -3.92
C ALA A 50 2.81 -0.38 -2.84
N ARG A 51 4.10 -0.26 -2.54
CA ARG A 51 4.76 -1.02 -1.46
C ARG A 51 4.19 -0.64 -0.10
N ARG A 52 3.97 0.66 0.17
CA ARG A 52 3.34 1.14 1.40
C ARG A 52 1.90 0.64 1.54
N ILE A 53 1.09 0.70 0.46
CA ILE A 53 -0.27 0.15 0.46
C ILE A 53 -0.27 -1.32 0.89
N ARG A 54 0.64 -2.14 0.34
CA ARG A 54 0.76 -3.55 0.72
C ARG A 54 1.24 -3.73 2.16
N ALA A 55 2.25 -2.97 2.59
CA ALA A 55 2.83 -3.08 3.92
C ALA A 55 1.83 -2.68 5.03
N PHE A 56 0.94 -1.73 4.75
CA PHE A 56 -0.04 -1.24 5.71
C PHE A 56 -1.35 -2.04 5.74
N ASN A 57 -1.51 -3.02 4.88
CA ASN A 57 -2.65 -3.93 4.89
C ASN A 57 -2.34 -5.16 5.76
N PRO A 58 -3.13 -5.52 6.79
CA PRO A 58 -4.45 -5.00 7.14
C PRO A 58 -4.45 -3.80 8.11
N PHE A 59 -3.33 -3.32 8.58
CA PHE A 59 -3.27 -2.21 9.53
C PHE A 59 -2.01 -1.38 9.34
N PRO A 60 -2.11 -0.03 9.36
CA PRO A 60 -3.31 0.81 9.58
C PRO A 60 -4.16 1.05 8.33
N PHE A 61 -3.82 0.49 7.18
CA PHE A 61 -4.18 0.82 5.81
C PHE A 61 -3.59 2.15 5.35
N ALA A 62 -3.16 2.22 4.10
CA ALA A 62 -2.81 3.48 3.47
C ALA A 62 -4.07 4.31 3.22
N THR A 63 -4.00 5.61 3.49
CA THR A 63 -5.15 6.51 3.40
C THR A 63 -4.88 7.69 2.46
N ALA A 64 -5.95 8.18 1.85
CA ALA A 64 -5.97 9.43 1.10
C ALA A 64 -7.20 10.25 1.49
N VAL A 65 -7.19 11.54 1.21
CA VAL A 65 -8.36 12.41 1.41
C VAL A 65 -8.97 12.75 0.05
N LEU A 66 -10.24 12.45 -0.11
CA LEU A 66 -11.04 12.78 -1.28
C LEU A 66 -12.21 13.67 -0.87
N LYS A 67 -12.26 14.92 -1.39
CA LYS A 67 -13.35 15.87 -1.09
C LYS A 67 -13.63 16.00 0.43
N GLY A 68 -12.56 15.96 1.26
CA GLY A 68 -12.65 16.08 2.72
C GLY A 68 -12.99 14.76 3.45
N GLU A 69 -13.19 13.66 2.76
CA GLU A 69 -13.44 12.34 3.35
C GLU A 69 -12.18 11.46 3.29
N THR A 70 -11.82 10.84 4.40
CA THR A 70 -10.71 9.89 4.43
C THR A 70 -11.12 8.56 3.81
N VAL A 71 -10.34 8.12 2.83
CA VAL A 71 -10.52 6.86 2.10
C VAL A 71 -9.31 5.96 2.34
N LYS A 72 -9.54 4.69 2.60
CA LYS A 72 -8.48 3.67 2.67
C LYS A 72 -8.27 3.05 1.29
N ILE A 73 -7.01 2.93 0.88
CA ILE A 73 -6.62 2.18 -0.30
C ILE A 73 -6.09 0.84 0.18
N ARG A 74 -6.82 -0.23 -0.12
CA ARG A 74 -6.53 -1.57 0.41
C ARG A 74 -5.66 -2.40 -0.52
N ASN A 75 -5.83 -2.17 -1.83
CA ASN A 75 -5.06 -2.87 -2.85
C ASN A 75 -4.83 -1.97 -4.05
N ALA A 76 -3.63 -2.02 -4.62
CA ALA A 76 -3.24 -1.25 -5.79
C ALA A 76 -2.13 -1.96 -6.56
N ALA A 77 -2.03 -1.66 -7.86
CA ALA A 77 -0.95 -2.08 -8.74
C ALA A 77 -0.26 -0.85 -9.33
N THR A 78 1.00 -0.97 -9.67
CA THR A 78 1.74 0.07 -10.40
C THR A 78 1.39 0.05 -11.88
N ILE A 79 1.36 1.24 -12.49
CA ILE A 79 1.13 1.41 -13.92
C ILE A 79 2.03 2.55 -14.45
N ASP A 80 2.43 2.43 -15.71
CA ASP A 80 3.18 3.48 -16.40
C ASP A 80 2.20 4.52 -16.94
N ALA A 81 2.07 5.64 -16.20
CA ALA A 81 1.29 6.81 -16.58
C ALA A 81 1.86 8.04 -15.88
N CYS A 82 1.62 9.22 -16.41
CA CYS A 82 2.16 10.49 -15.91
C CYS A 82 1.04 11.50 -15.65
N GLY A 83 1.17 12.26 -14.57
CA GLY A 83 0.27 13.33 -14.17
C GLY A 83 0.81 14.09 -12.97
N LYS A 84 0.04 15.01 -12.42
CA LYS A 84 0.41 15.68 -11.18
C LYS A 84 0.18 14.73 -10.01
N PRO A 85 1.07 14.70 -8.99
CA PRO A 85 0.88 13.85 -7.82
C PRO A 85 -0.52 14.00 -7.20
N GLY A 86 -1.19 12.86 -7.00
CA GLY A 86 -2.57 12.79 -6.49
C GLY A 86 -3.67 13.01 -7.53
N GLU A 87 -3.35 13.40 -8.76
CA GLU A 87 -4.33 13.62 -9.82
C GLU A 87 -4.94 12.32 -10.31
N VAL A 88 -6.25 12.29 -10.45
CA VAL A 88 -7.01 11.19 -11.03
C VAL A 88 -6.87 11.22 -12.54
N LEU A 89 -6.16 10.26 -13.09
CA LEU A 89 -5.92 10.12 -14.53
C LEU A 89 -7.03 9.32 -15.23
N GLN A 90 -7.65 8.42 -14.51
CA GLN A 90 -8.78 7.62 -14.99
C GLN A 90 -9.79 7.39 -13.87
N ALA A 91 -11.06 7.60 -14.15
CA ALA A 91 -12.18 7.34 -13.25
C ALA A 91 -13.31 6.64 -14.03
N GLY A 92 -13.55 5.36 -13.70
CA GLY A 92 -14.55 4.52 -14.37
C GLY A 92 -14.43 3.07 -13.94
N HIS A 93 -14.18 2.17 -14.86
CA HIS A 93 -13.90 0.76 -14.52
C HIS A 93 -12.59 0.59 -13.73
N ARG A 94 -11.66 1.53 -13.91
CA ARG A 94 -10.42 1.62 -13.16
C ARG A 94 -10.35 2.99 -12.48
N LEU A 95 -9.57 3.06 -11.42
CA LEU A 95 -9.21 4.31 -10.78
C LEU A 95 -7.68 4.43 -10.79
N ILE A 96 -7.17 5.28 -11.68
CA ILE A 96 -5.72 5.50 -11.79
C ILE A 96 -5.39 6.86 -11.22
N VAL A 97 -4.42 6.90 -10.31
CA VAL A 97 -3.96 8.10 -9.61
C VAL A 97 -2.47 8.28 -9.86
N ALA A 98 -2.08 9.48 -10.29
CA ALA A 98 -0.70 9.83 -10.56
C ALA A 98 0.14 9.91 -9.28
N CYS A 99 1.40 9.51 -9.40
CA CYS A 99 2.41 9.63 -8.37
C CYS A 99 3.53 10.58 -8.82
N GLY A 100 4.56 10.79 -8.01
CA GLY A 100 5.73 11.60 -8.37
C GLY A 100 6.43 11.07 -9.63
N SER A 101 6.42 9.75 -9.83
CA SER A 101 6.73 9.09 -11.11
C SER A 101 5.87 7.83 -11.24
N GLY A 102 5.34 7.58 -12.42
CA GLY A 102 4.36 6.53 -12.65
C GLY A 102 3.02 6.85 -12.00
N ALA A 103 2.14 5.87 -11.91
CA ALA A 103 0.83 5.96 -11.28
C ALA A 103 0.45 4.64 -10.62
N ILE A 104 -0.58 4.67 -9.79
CA ILE A 104 -1.19 3.46 -9.23
C ILE A 104 -2.60 3.26 -9.78
N ASP A 105 -2.92 2.01 -10.07
CA ASP A 105 -4.28 1.53 -10.28
C ASP A 105 -4.83 1.05 -8.96
N CYS A 106 -5.76 1.80 -8.38
CA CYS A 106 -6.44 1.44 -7.14
C CYS A 106 -7.44 0.32 -7.43
N LEU A 107 -7.24 -0.86 -6.85
CA LEU A 107 -8.08 -2.03 -7.11
C LEU A 107 -9.23 -2.16 -6.12
N GLU A 108 -8.96 -1.89 -4.84
CA GLU A 108 -9.91 -1.99 -3.74
C GLU A 108 -9.77 -0.80 -2.80
N LEU A 109 -10.89 -0.14 -2.51
CA LEU A 109 -10.96 1.03 -1.64
C LEU A 109 -12.07 0.87 -0.59
N GLN A 110 -11.96 1.66 0.47
CA GLN A 110 -12.95 1.64 1.56
C GLN A 110 -13.19 3.05 2.09
N ARG A 111 -14.43 3.49 2.08
CA ARG A 111 -14.87 4.74 2.75
C ARG A 111 -15.05 4.51 4.25
N ALA A 112 -14.99 5.58 5.04
CA ALA A 112 -15.25 5.50 6.48
C ALA A 112 -16.62 4.90 6.78
N GLY A 113 -16.66 3.89 7.66
CA GLY A 113 -17.91 3.21 8.06
C GLY A 113 -18.61 2.37 6.97
N LYS A 114 -17.96 2.15 5.82
CA LYS A 114 -18.51 1.35 4.72
C LYS A 114 -17.66 0.09 4.48
N PRO A 115 -18.21 -0.96 3.84
CA PRO A 115 -17.41 -2.10 3.40
C PRO A 115 -16.42 -1.69 2.31
N ALA A 116 -15.37 -2.51 2.15
CA ALA A 116 -14.47 -2.40 1.02
C ALA A 116 -15.20 -2.69 -0.30
N MET A 117 -14.79 -2.03 -1.36
CA MET A 117 -15.41 -2.17 -2.68
C MET A 117 -14.37 -2.03 -3.80
N PRO A 118 -14.63 -2.65 -4.97
CA PRO A 118 -13.81 -2.44 -6.17
C PRO A 118 -13.81 -0.99 -6.63
N ALA A 119 -12.75 -0.58 -7.34
CA ALA A 119 -12.59 0.79 -7.84
C ALA A 119 -13.78 1.29 -8.66
N ALA A 120 -14.36 0.48 -9.54
CA ALA A 120 -15.52 0.87 -10.34
C ALA A 120 -16.72 1.28 -9.49
N ALA A 121 -17.05 0.49 -8.45
CA ALA A 121 -18.12 0.80 -7.52
C ALA A 121 -17.81 2.04 -6.67
N PHE A 122 -16.54 2.20 -6.28
CA PHE A 122 -16.08 3.38 -5.54
C PHE A 122 -16.25 4.65 -6.37
N VAL A 123 -15.77 4.66 -7.62
CA VAL A 123 -15.89 5.80 -8.55
C VAL A 123 -17.35 6.18 -8.74
N GLN A 124 -18.22 5.19 -9.00
CA GLN A 124 -19.67 5.42 -9.16
C GLN A 124 -20.32 6.01 -7.90
N SER A 125 -19.93 5.51 -6.72
CA SER A 125 -20.54 5.94 -5.44
C SER A 125 -20.08 7.33 -4.98
N THR A 126 -18.91 7.80 -5.44
CA THR A 126 -18.31 9.09 -5.04
C THR A 126 -18.46 10.19 -6.08
N GLY A 127 -18.86 9.83 -7.31
CA GLY A 127 -18.88 10.76 -8.44
C GLY A 127 -17.48 11.32 -8.75
N LEU A 128 -16.44 10.50 -8.54
CA LEU A 128 -15.06 10.85 -8.84
C LEU A 128 -14.86 10.97 -10.35
N THR A 129 -14.15 12.01 -10.77
CA THR A 129 -13.89 12.31 -12.18
C THR A 129 -12.41 12.52 -12.45
N VAL A 130 -12.02 12.40 -13.71
CA VAL A 130 -10.65 12.73 -14.15
C VAL A 130 -10.35 14.17 -13.82
N GLY A 131 -9.17 14.45 -13.27
CA GLY A 131 -8.73 15.76 -12.81
C GLY A 131 -9.05 16.06 -11.34
N ASP A 132 -9.90 15.26 -10.66
CA ASP A 132 -9.99 15.32 -9.20
C ASP A 132 -8.63 15.01 -8.56
N VAL A 133 -8.39 15.50 -7.35
CA VAL A 133 -7.10 15.29 -6.65
C VAL A 133 -7.35 14.60 -5.31
N LEU A 134 -6.65 13.51 -5.09
CA LEU A 134 -6.52 12.86 -3.79
C LEU A 134 -5.34 13.52 -3.02
N GLN A 135 -5.58 13.84 -1.75
CA GLN A 135 -4.58 14.40 -0.85
C GLN A 135 -4.10 13.37 0.19
#